data_0d00d5fde8762dd206569edefa18478d
#
_entry.id   0d00d5fde8762dd206569edefa18478d
#
_cell.length_a   1.000
_cell.length_b   1.000
_cell.length_c   1.000
_cell.angle_alpha   90.00
_cell.angle_beta   90.00
_cell.angle_gamma   90.00
#
_symmetry.space_group_name_H-M   'P 1'
#
loop_
_entity.id
_entity.type
_entity.pdbx_description
1 polymer ?
#
loop_
_entity_poly.entity_id
_entity_poly.type
_entity_poly.pdbx_seq_one_letter_code
_entity_poly.pdbx_strand_id
1 'polypeptide(L)'
;ANLTQTKLQLDNQKIEFNRIDELYKVGGASKSEWDAAKMQLDVKQTAYDNLVENTFLLSPINGVITARNYDNGDMYSGGSPVLVVEQITPVKLMINVSETYFTKVKKGEPVDVKLDVYGDELFKGTISLIYPTIDATTRTFQIEIKLDNKDQRVRPGMFARATLNFGTADNVVVPDLAIVKQAGSGDRYVYVYKDGKVSYNKVELG
;
A
#
# COMPACT_ATOMS: atom_id res chain seq x y z
N ALA A 1 -16.96 -8.00 34.17
CA ALA A 1 -16.03 -8.91 34.85
C ALA A 1 -14.66 -8.28 34.85
N ASN A 2 -13.91 -8.42 35.97
CA ASN A 2 -12.52 -7.92 36.06
C ASN A 2 -11.59 -8.94 35.40
N LEU A 3 -10.64 -8.50 34.56
CA LEU A 3 -9.66 -9.33 33.89
C LEU A 3 -8.91 -10.28 34.84
N THR A 4 -8.51 -9.77 36.02
CA THR A 4 -7.83 -10.57 37.07
C THR A 4 -8.70 -11.71 37.53
N GLN A 5 -9.98 -11.48 37.82
CA GLN A 5 -10.92 -12.49 38.26
C GLN A 5 -11.13 -13.58 37.20
N THR A 6 -11.31 -13.18 35.94
CA THR A 6 -11.49 -14.13 34.83
C THR A 6 -10.23 -14.97 34.61
N LYS A 7 -9.04 -14.35 34.76
CA LYS A 7 -7.76 -15.09 34.71
C LYS A 7 -7.65 -16.15 35.80
N LEU A 8 -7.98 -15.79 37.04
CA LEU A 8 -7.96 -16.76 38.15
C LEU A 8 -8.92 -17.94 37.93
N GLN A 9 -10.12 -17.66 37.37
CA GLN A 9 -11.06 -18.72 37.00
C GLN A 9 -10.50 -19.64 35.91
N LEU A 10 -9.81 -19.09 34.92
CA LEU A 10 -9.14 -19.85 33.86
C LEU A 10 -8.00 -20.71 34.44
N ASP A 11 -7.16 -20.11 35.28
CA ASP A 11 -6.02 -20.82 35.88
C ASP A 11 -6.50 -22.00 36.77
N ASN A 12 -7.56 -21.80 37.57
CA ASN A 12 -8.19 -22.89 38.31
C ASN A 12 -8.74 -23.99 37.38
N GLN A 13 -9.39 -23.63 36.27
CA GLN A 13 -9.90 -24.61 35.35
C GLN A 13 -8.78 -25.39 34.61
N LYS A 14 -7.63 -24.74 34.34
CA LYS A 14 -6.43 -25.42 33.82
C LYS A 14 -5.89 -26.48 34.78
N ILE A 15 -5.86 -26.18 36.08
CA ILE A 15 -5.42 -27.13 37.08
C ILE A 15 -6.37 -28.34 37.12
N GLU A 16 -7.67 -28.09 37.10
CA GLU A 16 -8.70 -29.16 37.11
C GLU A 16 -8.62 -30.03 35.86
N PHE A 17 -8.50 -29.41 34.69
CA PHE A 17 -8.33 -30.15 33.43
C PHE A 17 -7.06 -31.01 33.45
N ASN A 18 -5.92 -30.48 33.90
CA ASN A 18 -4.66 -31.22 33.96
C ASN A 18 -4.78 -32.45 34.86
N ARG A 19 -5.51 -32.34 35.98
CA ARG A 19 -5.76 -33.48 36.89
C ARG A 19 -6.58 -34.58 36.21
N ILE A 20 -7.63 -34.21 35.50
CA ILE A 20 -8.48 -35.17 34.74
C ILE A 20 -7.69 -35.78 33.58
N ASP A 21 -6.87 -34.98 32.90
CA ASP A 21 -6.03 -35.43 31.77
C ASP A 21 -4.98 -36.47 32.22
N GLU A 22 -4.35 -36.26 33.40
CA GLU A 22 -3.45 -37.25 33.99
C GLU A 22 -4.18 -38.54 34.39
N LEU A 23 -5.37 -38.44 35.01
CA LEU A 23 -6.18 -39.59 35.32
C LEU A 23 -6.64 -40.36 34.08
N TYR A 24 -7.03 -39.66 33.02
CA TYR A 24 -7.43 -40.24 31.74
C TYR A 24 -6.28 -41.03 31.11
N LYS A 25 -5.06 -40.50 31.11
CA LYS A 25 -3.87 -41.17 30.56
C LYS A 25 -3.55 -42.51 31.26
N VAL A 26 -3.89 -42.65 32.52
CA VAL A 26 -3.67 -43.89 33.29
C VAL A 26 -4.93 -44.76 33.41
N GLY A 27 -6.01 -44.39 32.68
CA GLY A 27 -7.28 -45.15 32.69
C GLY A 27 -8.15 -44.88 33.92
N GLY A 28 -7.84 -43.88 34.75
CA GLY A 28 -8.57 -43.50 35.96
C GLY A 28 -9.75 -42.52 35.73
N ALA A 29 -9.90 -42.02 34.55
CA ALA A 29 -11.03 -41.20 34.13
C ALA A 29 -11.58 -41.70 32.79
N SER A 30 -12.90 -41.54 32.59
CA SER A 30 -13.55 -41.88 31.31
C SER A 30 -13.29 -40.79 30.25
N LYS A 31 -13.45 -41.17 28.99
CA LYS A 31 -13.39 -40.21 27.88
C LYS A 31 -14.44 -39.09 28.00
N SER A 32 -15.62 -39.41 28.50
CA SER A 32 -16.70 -38.41 28.71
C SER A 32 -16.32 -37.40 29.77
N GLU A 33 -15.66 -37.80 30.85
CA GLU A 33 -15.16 -36.87 31.87
C GLU A 33 -14.04 -35.98 31.35
N TRP A 34 -13.15 -36.54 30.54
CA TRP A 34 -12.07 -35.79 29.91
C TRP A 34 -12.64 -34.76 28.90
N ASP A 35 -13.57 -35.18 28.02
CA ASP A 35 -14.22 -34.29 27.04
C ASP A 35 -14.99 -33.16 27.75
N ALA A 36 -15.69 -33.44 28.85
CA ALA A 36 -16.39 -32.43 29.62
C ALA A 36 -15.44 -31.41 30.28
N ALA A 37 -14.34 -31.91 30.88
CA ALA A 37 -13.34 -31.04 31.49
C ALA A 37 -12.63 -30.14 30.46
N LYS A 38 -12.35 -30.70 29.28
CA LYS A 38 -11.78 -29.95 28.16
C LYS A 38 -12.73 -28.86 27.67
N MET A 39 -13.99 -29.17 27.46
CA MET A 39 -15.00 -28.19 27.04
C MET A 39 -15.10 -27.03 28.04
N GLN A 40 -15.08 -27.32 29.36
CA GLN A 40 -15.10 -26.28 30.39
C GLN A 40 -13.87 -25.38 30.34
N LEU A 41 -12.68 -25.96 30.10
CA LEU A 41 -11.45 -25.21 29.93
C LEU A 41 -11.54 -24.30 28.70
N ASP A 42 -12.00 -24.83 27.57
CA ASP A 42 -12.11 -24.07 26.32
C ASP A 42 -13.10 -22.90 26.46
N VAL A 43 -14.22 -23.09 27.18
CA VAL A 43 -15.19 -22.01 27.49
C VAL A 43 -14.53 -20.90 28.33
N LYS A 44 -13.77 -21.29 29.39
CA LYS A 44 -13.08 -20.29 30.24
C LYS A 44 -11.95 -19.59 29.52
N GLN A 45 -11.23 -20.29 28.65
CA GLN A 45 -10.19 -19.70 27.80
C GLN A 45 -10.79 -18.67 26.85
N THR A 46 -11.85 -19.03 26.12
CA THR A 46 -12.55 -18.13 25.20
C THR A 46 -13.09 -16.87 25.92
N ALA A 47 -13.67 -17.05 27.11
CA ALA A 47 -14.16 -15.91 27.89
C ALA A 47 -13.05 -14.96 28.32
N TYR A 48 -11.88 -15.50 28.70
CA TYR A 48 -10.71 -14.70 29.04
C TYR A 48 -10.14 -13.98 27.80
N ASP A 49 -9.99 -14.67 26.69
CA ASP A 49 -9.45 -14.10 25.45
C ASP A 49 -10.33 -12.96 24.92
N ASN A 50 -11.65 -13.14 24.89
CA ASN A 50 -12.60 -12.07 24.55
C ASN A 50 -12.48 -10.85 25.47
N LEU A 51 -12.26 -11.09 26.77
CA LEU A 51 -12.10 -9.98 27.71
C LEU A 51 -10.76 -9.25 27.52
N VAL A 52 -9.69 -9.97 27.17
CA VAL A 52 -8.38 -9.39 26.82
C VAL A 52 -8.49 -8.52 25.59
N GLU A 53 -9.10 -9.04 24.50
CA GLU A 53 -9.31 -8.30 23.25
C GLU A 53 -10.12 -7.02 23.46
N ASN A 54 -11.14 -7.06 24.32
CA ASN A 54 -11.96 -5.86 24.63
C ASN A 54 -11.30 -4.90 25.63
N THR A 55 -10.25 -5.34 26.34
CA THR A 55 -9.58 -4.51 27.35
C THR A 55 -8.32 -3.84 26.78
N PHE A 56 -7.61 -4.51 25.88
CA PHE A 56 -6.39 -4.00 25.27
C PHE A 56 -6.60 -3.73 23.77
N LEU A 57 -6.49 -2.46 23.39
CA LEU A 57 -6.50 -2.07 21.99
C LEU A 57 -5.12 -2.35 21.39
N LEU A 58 -5.02 -3.42 20.61
CA LEU A 58 -3.80 -3.78 19.88
C LEU A 58 -3.90 -3.33 18.44
N SER A 59 -2.81 -2.76 17.93
CA SER A 59 -2.74 -2.45 16.51
C SER A 59 -2.64 -3.74 15.68
N PRO A 60 -3.50 -3.93 14.65
CA PRO A 60 -3.41 -5.09 13.75
C PRO A 60 -2.23 -4.98 12.77
N ILE A 61 -1.57 -3.81 12.70
CA ILE A 61 -0.44 -3.55 11.81
C ILE A 61 0.74 -2.96 12.56
N ASN A 62 1.93 -3.21 12.04
CA ASN A 62 3.13 -2.49 12.48
C ASN A 62 3.18 -1.13 11.78
N GLY A 63 3.37 -0.05 12.52
CA GLY A 63 3.35 1.29 11.96
C GLY A 63 3.72 2.35 12.98
N VAL A 64 3.51 3.60 12.58
CA VAL A 64 3.72 4.79 13.42
C VAL A 64 2.36 5.38 13.77
N ILE A 65 2.21 5.82 15.01
CA ILE A 65 1.01 6.54 15.44
C ILE A 65 1.03 7.93 14.81
N THR A 66 0.06 8.20 13.96
CA THR A 66 -0.06 9.49 13.25
C THR A 66 -1.08 10.42 13.88
N ALA A 67 -2.03 9.89 14.64
CA ALA A 67 -2.96 10.70 15.44
C ALA A 67 -3.35 9.99 16.73
N ARG A 68 -3.51 10.77 17.79
CA ARG A 68 -4.08 10.38 19.09
C ARG A 68 -5.21 11.35 19.42
N ASN A 69 -6.42 10.84 19.48
CA ASN A 69 -7.62 11.67 19.62
C ASN A 69 -8.19 11.70 21.05
N TYR A 70 -7.66 10.86 21.96
CA TYR A 70 -8.08 10.77 23.34
C TYR A 70 -6.90 10.71 24.30
N ASP A 71 -7.04 11.34 25.44
CA ASP A 71 -6.10 11.28 26.56
C ASP A 71 -6.59 10.34 27.66
N ASN A 72 -5.70 10.05 28.61
CA ASN A 72 -6.06 9.22 29.77
C ASN A 72 -7.13 9.92 30.60
N GLY A 73 -8.25 9.23 30.80
CA GLY A 73 -9.40 9.76 31.54
C GLY A 73 -10.50 10.32 30.66
N ASP A 74 -10.27 10.48 29.39
CA ASP A 74 -11.32 10.91 28.45
C ASP A 74 -12.41 9.85 28.29
N MET A 75 -13.64 10.30 28.15
CA MET A 75 -14.78 9.45 27.87
C MET A 75 -14.84 9.14 26.38
N TYR A 76 -14.74 7.88 26.01
CA TYR A 76 -14.90 7.43 24.63
C TYR A 76 -16.39 7.35 24.24
N SER A 77 -16.81 8.17 23.31
CA SER A 77 -18.20 8.24 22.82
C SER A 77 -18.46 7.54 21.48
N GLY A 78 -17.44 6.92 20.88
CA GLY A 78 -17.59 6.10 19.68
C GLY A 78 -17.54 6.83 18.33
N GLY A 79 -17.24 8.10 18.27
CA GLY A 79 -17.27 8.88 17.01
C GLY A 79 -15.95 8.93 16.23
N SER A 80 -14.82 8.79 16.91
CA SER A 80 -13.48 8.93 16.31
C SER A 80 -12.57 7.78 16.75
N PRO A 81 -11.59 7.38 15.94
CA PRO A 81 -10.61 6.38 16.36
C PRO A 81 -9.78 6.90 17.52
N VAL A 82 -9.46 6.04 18.51
CA VAL A 82 -8.62 6.41 19.65
C VAL A 82 -7.21 6.77 19.19
N LEU A 83 -6.64 5.91 18.34
CA LEU A 83 -5.32 6.07 17.72
C LEU A 83 -5.43 5.78 16.24
N VAL A 84 -4.66 6.51 15.42
CA VAL A 84 -4.45 6.19 14.01
C VAL A 84 -3.03 5.68 13.84
N VAL A 85 -2.89 4.47 13.30
CA VAL A 85 -1.60 3.84 13.03
C VAL A 85 -1.46 3.68 11.52
N GLU A 86 -0.37 4.20 10.97
CA GLU A 86 -0.07 4.10 9.55
C GLU A 86 1.23 3.34 9.30
N GLN A 87 1.21 2.47 8.31
CA GLN A 87 2.41 1.81 7.83
C GLN A 87 3.14 2.75 6.88
N ILE A 88 4.29 3.28 7.32
CA ILE A 88 5.12 4.20 6.54
C ILE A 88 6.40 3.55 6.00
N THR A 89 6.59 2.26 6.25
CA THR A 89 7.71 1.45 5.74
C THR A 89 7.17 0.14 5.21
N PRO A 90 7.11 -0.03 3.89
CA PRO A 90 7.37 0.96 2.82
C PRO A 90 6.28 2.01 2.67
N VAL A 91 6.63 3.16 2.09
CA VAL A 91 5.65 4.18 1.67
C VAL A 91 5.13 3.85 0.27
N LYS A 92 3.87 4.16 0.03
CA LYS A 92 3.20 4.00 -1.26
C LYS A 92 2.88 5.37 -1.84
N LEU A 93 3.28 5.58 -3.09
CA LEU A 93 2.93 6.74 -3.88
C LEU A 93 1.93 6.32 -4.95
N MET A 94 0.78 7.00 -4.99
CA MET A 94 -0.25 6.78 -6.00
C MET A 94 -0.16 7.89 -7.04
N ILE A 95 -0.05 7.52 -8.31
CA ILE A 95 -0.03 8.49 -9.42
C ILE A 95 -0.98 8.07 -10.52
N ASN A 96 -1.50 9.06 -11.24
CA ASN A 96 -2.33 8.85 -12.42
C ASN A 96 -1.48 9.02 -13.67
N VAL A 97 -1.55 8.05 -14.57
CA VAL A 97 -0.80 8.00 -15.82
C VAL A 97 -1.78 7.97 -16.99
N SER A 98 -1.50 8.72 -18.06
CA SER A 98 -2.35 8.74 -19.27
C SER A 98 -2.48 7.35 -19.88
N GLU A 99 -3.68 7.01 -20.36
CA GLU A 99 -4.00 5.73 -21.01
C GLU A 99 -3.07 5.40 -22.18
N THR A 100 -2.53 6.43 -22.86
CA THR A 100 -1.60 6.27 -23.99
C THR A 100 -0.30 5.52 -23.61
N TYR A 101 0.06 5.53 -22.33
CA TYR A 101 1.25 4.85 -21.82
C TYR A 101 0.94 3.49 -21.21
N PHE A 102 -0.30 3.02 -21.24
CA PHE A 102 -0.72 1.78 -20.58
C PHE A 102 0.14 0.57 -20.98
N THR A 103 0.43 0.44 -22.28
CA THR A 103 1.24 -0.67 -22.83
C THR A 103 2.74 -0.56 -22.50
N LYS A 104 3.20 0.64 -22.10
CA LYS A 104 4.60 0.92 -21.80
C LYS A 104 4.94 0.74 -20.32
N VAL A 105 3.96 0.90 -19.43
CA VAL A 105 4.14 0.77 -17.99
C VAL A 105 4.12 -0.70 -17.58
N LYS A 106 5.14 -1.16 -16.86
CA LYS A 106 5.22 -2.54 -16.39
C LYS A 106 5.45 -2.60 -14.88
N LYS A 107 4.82 -3.58 -14.25
CA LYS A 107 5.07 -3.89 -12.84
C LYS A 107 6.53 -4.30 -12.64
N GLY A 108 7.16 -3.79 -11.59
CA GLY A 108 8.55 -4.05 -11.25
C GLY A 108 9.54 -3.05 -11.86
N GLU A 109 9.10 -2.11 -12.69
CA GLU A 109 9.98 -1.08 -13.23
C GLU A 109 10.43 -0.10 -12.15
N PRO A 110 11.71 0.31 -12.18
CA PRO A 110 12.24 1.33 -11.29
C PRO A 110 11.71 2.71 -11.68
N VAL A 111 11.43 3.54 -10.69
CA VAL A 111 10.92 4.90 -10.87
C VAL A 111 11.73 5.85 -9.99
N ASP A 112 12.17 6.97 -10.56
CA ASP A 112 12.80 8.04 -9.81
C ASP A 112 11.71 8.96 -9.23
N VAL A 113 11.70 9.08 -7.90
CA VAL A 113 10.75 9.91 -7.17
C VAL A 113 11.50 11.08 -6.53
N LYS A 114 11.07 12.29 -6.85
CA LYS A 114 11.55 13.52 -6.26
C LYS A 114 10.51 14.06 -5.30
N LEU A 115 10.95 14.41 -4.10
CA LEU A 115 10.14 15.03 -3.06
C LEU A 115 10.57 16.48 -2.91
N ASP A 116 9.66 17.42 -3.05
CA ASP A 116 9.99 18.86 -3.05
C ASP A 116 10.71 19.31 -1.76
N VAL A 117 10.44 18.63 -0.63
CA VAL A 117 11.09 18.88 0.67
C VAL A 117 12.58 18.58 0.65
N TYR A 118 13.05 17.66 -0.19
CA TYR A 118 14.46 17.23 -0.26
C TYR A 118 15.20 17.74 -1.49
N GLY A 119 14.65 18.77 -2.16
CA GLY A 119 15.31 19.43 -3.29
C GLY A 119 15.58 18.46 -4.45
N ASP A 120 16.85 18.26 -4.81
CA ASP A 120 17.25 17.43 -5.95
C ASP A 120 17.57 15.97 -5.59
N GLU A 121 17.35 15.57 -4.35
CA GLU A 121 17.54 14.18 -3.92
C GLU A 121 16.50 13.28 -4.59
N LEU A 122 16.97 12.16 -5.18
CA LEU A 122 16.13 11.17 -5.85
C LEU A 122 15.95 9.95 -4.96
N PHE A 123 14.70 9.60 -4.73
CA PHE A 123 14.30 8.38 -4.05
C PHE A 123 13.96 7.32 -5.10
N LYS A 124 14.50 6.12 -4.94
CA LYS A 124 14.22 5.00 -5.85
C LYS A 124 12.94 4.29 -5.41
N GLY A 125 11.97 4.28 -6.30
CA GLY A 125 10.73 3.51 -6.15
C GLY A 125 10.64 2.37 -7.17
N THR A 126 9.64 1.52 -6.98
CA THR A 126 9.33 0.43 -7.91
C THR A 126 7.82 0.37 -8.11
N ILE A 127 7.37 0.19 -9.33
CA ILE A 127 5.95 -0.01 -9.64
C ILE A 127 5.49 -1.33 -9.03
N SER A 128 4.67 -1.26 -7.99
CA SER A 128 4.17 -2.42 -7.25
C SER A 128 2.84 -2.93 -7.79
N LEU A 129 1.99 -2.02 -8.27
CA LEU A 129 0.67 -2.34 -8.78
C LEU A 129 0.29 -1.38 -9.91
N ILE A 130 -0.38 -1.92 -10.92
CA ILE A 130 -1.05 -1.18 -11.98
C ILE A 130 -2.54 -1.51 -11.86
N TYR A 131 -3.37 -0.50 -11.65
CA TYR A 131 -4.81 -0.70 -11.54
C TYR A 131 -5.40 -1.00 -12.92
N PRO A 132 -6.31 -1.97 -13.03
CA PRO A 132 -6.85 -2.40 -14.32
C PRO A 132 -7.92 -1.45 -14.89
N THR A 133 -8.36 -0.48 -14.10
CA THR A 133 -9.43 0.44 -14.47
C THR A 133 -8.87 1.76 -14.98
N ILE A 134 -9.49 2.27 -16.05
CA ILE A 134 -9.22 3.60 -16.61
C ILE A 134 -10.36 4.52 -16.17
N ASP A 135 -10.02 5.68 -15.64
CA ASP A 135 -10.97 6.75 -15.38
C ASP A 135 -11.36 7.39 -16.74
N ALA A 136 -12.62 7.22 -17.13
CA ALA A 136 -13.13 7.71 -18.42
C ALA A 136 -13.15 9.26 -18.50
N THR A 137 -13.20 9.95 -17.37
CA THR A 137 -13.25 11.42 -17.31
C THR A 137 -11.89 12.02 -17.57
N THR A 138 -10.85 11.46 -16.92
CA THR A 138 -9.47 11.97 -16.98
C THR A 138 -8.62 11.25 -18.01
N ARG A 139 -9.10 10.13 -18.58
CA ARG A 139 -8.35 9.25 -19.47
C ARG A 139 -7.02 8.79 -18.85
N THR A 140 -7.05 8.45 -17.57
CA THR A 140 -5.87 8.00 -16.85
C THR A 140 -6.13 6.66 -16.15
N PHE A 141 -5.06 5.90 -15.93
CA PHE A 141 -5.05 4.75 -15.03
C PHE A 141 -4.12 5.04 -13.86
N GLN A 142 -4.41 4.40 -12.73
CA GLN A 142 -3.64 4.60 -11.51
C GLN A 142 -2.56 3.53 -11.37
N ILE A 143 -1.38 3.93 -10.90
CA ILE A 143 -0.31 3.03 -10.52
C ILE A 143 0.14 3.31 -9.08
N GLU A 144 0.56 2.25 -8.39
CA GLU A 144 1.17 2.33 -7.07
C GLU A 144 2.69 2.14 -7.22
N ILE A 145 3.44 3.12 -6.73
CA ILE A 145 4.89 3.05 -6.63
C ILE A 145 5.24 2.85 -5.16
N LYS A 146 6.07 1.85 -4.88
CA LYS A 146 6.53 1.50 -3.55
C LYS A 146 7.94 2.05 -3.35
N LEU A 147 8.12 2.85 -2.29
CA LEU A 147 9.42 3.36 -1.87
C LEU A 147 9.85 2.66 -0.58
N ASP A 148 11.09 2.18 -0.53
CA ASP A 148 11.69 1.68 0.71
C ASP A 148 12.03 2.89 1.61
N ASN A 149 11.41 2.97 2.78
CA ASN A 149 11.50 4.11 3.68
C ASN A 149 12.01 3.66 5.07
N LYS A 150 13.14 2.95 5.09
CA LYS A 150 13.71 2.40 6.33
C LYS A 150 14.12 3.49 7.32
N ASP A 151 14.57 4.61 6.82
CA ASP A 151 14.97 5.81 7.59
C ASP A 151 13.76 6.68 8.00
N GLN A 152 12.54 6.33 7.56
CA GLN A 152 11.29 7.03 7.86
C GLN A 152 11.30 8.53 7.50
N ARG A 153 12.14 8.93 6.54
CA ARG A 153 12.24 10.31 6.06
C ARG A 153 11.02 10.72 5.23
N VAL A 154 10.49 9.81 4.44
CA VAL A 154 9.29 10.07 3.62
C VAL A 154 8.05 9.89 4.48
N ARG A 155 7.20 10.91 4.51
CA ARG A 155 5.97 10.90 5.32
C ARG A 155 4.73 10.96 4.45
N PRO A 156 3.65 10.29 4.83
CA PRO A 156 2.35 10.46 4.18
C PRO A 156 1.97 11.95 4.09
N GLY A 157 1.35 12.33 2.98
CA GLY A 157 0.98 13.72 2.71
C GLY A 157 2.06 14.59 2.07
N MET A 158 3.31 14.12 1.93
CA MET A 158 4.33 14.82 1.18
C MET A 158 3.99 14.84 -0.31
N PHE A 159 4.25 15.99 -0.95
CA PHE A 159 4.12 16.09 -2.41
C PHE A 159 5.31 15.42 -3.09
N ALA A 160 5.03 14.58 -4.08
CA ALA A 160 6.03 13.80 -4.80
C ALA A 160 5.82 13.88 -6.30
N ARG A 161 6.93 13.90 -7.05
CA ARG A 161 6.95 13.81 -8.51
C ARG A 161 7.67 12.53 -8.91
N ALA A 162 7.03 11.73 -9.73
CA ALA A 162 7.61 10.50 -10.26
C ALA A 162 8.01 10.68 -11.73
N THR A 163 9.21 10.24 -12.06
CA THR A 163 9.70 10.23 -13.44
C THR A 163 9.69 8.80 -13.96
N LEU A 164 8.83 8.53 -14.93
CA LEU A 164 8.75 7.26 -15.64
C LEU A 164 9.56 7.37 -16.93
N ASN A 165 10.52 6.49 -17.12
CA ASN A 165 11.34 6.45 -18.33
C ASN A 165 10.86 5.31 -19.25
N PHE A 166 10.29 5.65 -20.38
CA PHE A 166 9.78 4.69 -21.36
C PHE A 166 10.80 4.37 -22.47
N GLY A 167 12.07 4.65 -22.25
CA GLY A 167 13.14 4.45 -23.21
C GLY A 167 13.39 5.68 -24.09
N THR A 168 14.29 5.51 -25.04
CA THR A 168 14.63 6.52 -26.04
C THR A 168 14.06 6.11 -27.39
N ALA A 169 13.54 7.07 -28.13
CA ALA A 169 13.14 6.91 -29.52
C ALA A 169 14.13 7.69 -30.39
N ASP A 170 14.64 7.05 -31.44
CA ASP A 170 15.47 7.74 -32.43
C ASP A 170 14.57 8.51 -33.39
N ASN A 171 14.47 9.81 -33.14
CA ASN A 171 13.69 10.72 -33.97
C ASN A 171 14.61 11.76 -34.62
N VAL A 172 14.27 12.16 -35.84
CA VAL A 172 14.95 13.26 -36.50
C VAL A 172 14.45 14.58 -35.92
N VAL A 173 15.36 15.34 -35.33
CA VAL A 173 15.03 16.65 -34.77
C VAL A 173 15.30 17.72 -35.81
N VAL A 174 14.32 18.52 -36.10
CA VAL A 174 14.42 19.67 -37.03
C VAL A 174 13.97 20.94 -36.31
N PRO A 175 14.55 22.13 -36.65
CA PRO A 175 14.04 23.40 -36.15
C PRO A 175 12.56 23.59 -36.54
N ASP A 176 11.75 24.18 -35.64
CA ASP A 176 10.33 24.41 -35.88
C ASP A 176 10.07 25.24 -37.18
N LEU A 177 10.95 26.19 -37.48
CA LEU A 177 10.94 26.98 -38.72
C LEU A 177 11.14 26.16 -40.02
N ALA A 178 11.68 24.95 -39.92
CA ALA A 178 11.84 24.06 -41.07
C ALA A 178 10.55 23.31 -41.44
N ILE A 179 9.52 23.38 -40.56
CA ILE A 179 8.26 22.68 -40.77
C ILE A 179 7.28 23.58 -41.51
N VAL A 180 6.90 23.16 -42.69
CA VAL A 180 5.92 23.88 -43.55
C VAL A 180 4.55 23.23 -43.36
N LYS A 181 3.57 24.03 -42.95
CA LYS A 181 2.17 23.58 -42.83
C LYS A 181 1.43 23.86 -44.16
N GLN A 182 0.89 22.82 -44.76
CA GLN A 182 0.09 22.98 -45.98
C GLN A 182 -1.29 23.56 -45.66
N ALA A 183 -1.64 24.64 -46.36
CA ALA A 183 -2.95 25.25 -46.21
C ALA A 183 -4.05 24.32 -46.76
N GLY A 184 -5.08 24.09 -45.94
CA GLY A 184 -6.25 23.28 -46.30
C GLY A 184 -6.24 21.83 -45.82
N SER A 185 -5.12 21.11 -45.88
CA SER A 185 -5.03 19.71 -45.36
C SER A 185 -4.58 19.60 -43.91
N GLY A 186 -3.84 20.60 -43.42
CA GLY A 186 -3.22 20.55 -42.10
C GLY A 186 -1.95 19.68 -42.03
N ASP A 187 -1.57 19.08 -43.13
CA ASP A 187 -0.35 18.25 -43.27
C ASP A 187 0.91 19.08 -43.08
N ARG A 188 1.93 18.43 -42.52
CA ARG A 188 3.23 19.05 -42.25
C ARG A 188 4.30 18.44 -43.13
N TYR A 189 5.19 19.28 -43.63
CA TYR A 189 6.24 18.89 -44.54
C TYR A 189 7.57 19.54 -44.17
N VAL A 190 8.65 18.92 -44.59
CA VAL A 190 9.99 19.48 -44.54
C VAL A 190 10.67 19.41 -45.92
N TYR A 191 11.48 20.42 -46.22
CA TYR A 191 12.34 20.37 -47.39
C TYR A 191 13.68 19.74 -46.98
N VAL A 192 14.07 18.67 -47.67
CA VAL A 192 15.35 18.01 -47.51
C VAL A 192 16.21 18.25 -48.73
N TYR A 193 17.38 18.86 -48.53
CA TYR A 193 18.37 19.03 -49.57
C TYR A 193 19.40 17.91 -49.51
N LYS A 194 19.53 17.12 -50.56
CA LYS A 194 20.49 16.04 -50.70
C LYS A 194 20.94 15.91 -52.15
N ASP A 195 22.26 15.78 -52.37
CA ASP A 195 22.87 15.55 -53.70
C ASP A 195 22.43 16.57 -54.77
N GLY A 196 22.35 17.85 -54.43
CA GLY A 196 21.98 18.91 -55.34
C GLY A 196 20.47 18.98 -55.67
N LYS A 197 19.64 18.16 -54.99
CA LYS A 197 18.17 18.12 -55.22
C LYS A 197 17.46 18.43 -53.89
N VAL A 198 16.30 19.08 -54.03
CA VAL A 198 15.39 19.34 -52.92
C VAL A 198 14.21 18.39 -53.02
N SER A 199 13.90 17.68 -51.94
CA SER A 199 12.69 16.87 -51.80
C SER A 199 11.76 17.48 -50.78
N TYR A 200 10.44 17.38 -51.03
CA TYR A 200 9.37 17.83 -50.15
C TYR A 200 8.74 16.60 -49.49
N ASN A 201 9.01 16.41 -48.24
CA ASN A 201 8.63 15.17 -47.53
C ASN A 201 7.58 15.48 -46.47
N LYS A 202 6.50 14.69 -46.48
CA LYS A 202 5.50 14.71 -45.43
C LYS A 202 6.09 14.13 -44.16
N VAL A 203 5.84 14.79 -43.02
CA VAL A 203 6.32 14.38 -41.71
C VAL A 203 5.18 14.35 -40.71
N GLU A 204 5.28 13.42 -39.77
CA GLU A 204 4.45 13.38 -38.57
C GLU A 204 5.26 13.95 -37.41
N LEU A 205 4.64 14.82 -36.62
CA LEU A 205 5.27 15.39 -35.44
C LEU A 205 4.98 14.52 -34.23
N GLY A 206 6.02 14.28 -33.42
CA GLY A 206 5.93 13.57 -32.15
C GLY A 206 5.40 14.43 -31.02
#